data_b5075caae15e05510a216f51f3a1cfa5
#
_entry.id   b5075caae15e05510a216f51f3a1cfa5
#
_cell.length_a   1.000
_cell.length_b   1.000
_cell.length_c   1.000
_cell.angle_alpha   90.00
_cell.angle_beta   90.00
_cell.angle_gamma   90.00
#
_symmetry.space_group_name_H-M   'P 1'
#
loop_
_entity.id
_entity.type
_entity.pdbx_description
1 polymer ?
#
loop_
_entity_poly.entity_id
_entity_poly.type
_entity_poly.pdbx_seq_one_letter_code
_entity_poly.pdbx_strand_id
1 'polypeptide(L)'
;HPEEPGRYVIGRIFGEPGDRIYADGHTVKINGTATRTERACADARIHVNDPITGEPVELSCSIEEIGGTWFMRARGNAPRTTAGKLETEVTEGNFFLVSDNRFHHYDSQDYGVVPIESCTQRIIFRLWSKNGWGDSKKRMTVIR
;
A
#
# COMPACT_ATOMS: atom_id res chain seq x y z
N HIS A 1 -8.12 4.47 11.38
CA HIS A 1 -8.43 3.04 11.49
C HIS A 1 -9.92 2.87 11.80
N PRO A 2 -10.67 2.00 11.07
CA PRO A 2 -12.12 1.91 11.23
C PRO A 2 -12.56 1.42 12.63
N GLU A 3 -11.76 0.57 13.27
CA GLU A 3 -12.10 -0.02 14.58
C GLU A 3 -11.31 0.58 15.75
N GLU A 4 -10.30 1.41 15.49
CA GLU A 4 -9.42 1.98 16.53
C GLU A 4 -9.44 3.52 16.46
N PRO A 5 -10.36 4.19 17.18
CA PRO A 5 -10.43 5.64 17.18
C PRO A 5 -9.11 6.29 17.60
N GLY A 6 -8.68 7.29 16.84
CA GLY A 6 -7.42 8.02 17.07
C GLY A 6 -6.18 7.36 16.47
N ARG A 7 -6.29 6.16 15.91
CA ARG A 7 -5.21 5.53 15.16
C ARG A 7 -5.31 5.89 13.68
N TYR A 8 -4.23 6.45 13.15
CA TYR A 8 -4.13 6.76 11.72
C TYR A 8 -3.52 5.57 10.97
N VAL A 9 -4.05 5.31 9.78
CA VAL A 9 -3.51 4.36 8.81
C VAL A 9 -3.21 5.09 7.52
N ILE A 10 -2.23 4.60 6.79
CA ILE A 10 -1.82 5.15 5.49
C ILE A 10 -1.94 4.03 4.47
N GLY A 11 -2.70 4.25 3.44
CA GLY A 11 -2.87 3.32 2.34
C GLY A 11 -3.20 4.06 1.05
N ARG A 12 -3.08 3.34 -0.04
CA ARG A 12 -3.52 3.79 -1.35
C ARG A 12 -4.95 3.33 -1.58
N ILE A 13 -5.81 4.19 -2.09
CA ILE A 13 -7.17 3.80 -2.49
C ILE A 13 -7.03 2.86 -3.69
N PHE A 14 -7.45 1.63 -3.51
CA PHE A 14 -7.44 0.57 -4.51
C PHE A 14 -8.83 0.23 -5.01
N GLY A 15 -9.83 0.33 -4.15
CA GLY A 15 -11.22 0.10 -4.51
C GLY A 15 -12.12 1.26 -4.12
N GLU A 16 -13.02 1.57 -5.01
CA GLU A 16 -14.09 2.56 -4.85
C GLU A 16 -15.45 1.83 -4.73
N PRO A 17 -16.51 2.53 -4.31
CA PRO A 17 -17.84 1.93 -4.20
C PRO A 17 -18.26 1.16 -5.47
N GLY A 18 -18.71 -0.08 -5.29
CA GLY A 18 -19.09 -0.99 -6.36
C GLY A 18 -17.97 -1.88 -6.91
N ASP A 19 -16.71 -1.64 -6.53
CA ASP A 19 -15.61 -2.51 -6.94
C ASP A 19 -15.62 -3.83 -6.17
N ARG A 20 -15.32 -4.92 -6.88
CA ARG A 20 -15.08 -6.24 -6.30
C ARG A 20 -13.58 -6.45 -6.12
N ILE A 21 -13.16 -6.63 -4.89
CA ILE A 21 -11.78 -6.81 -4.51
C ILE A 21 -11.52 -8.27 -4.16
N TYR A 22 -10.46 -8.83 -4.76
CA TYR A 22 -9.85 -10.06 -4.32
C TYR A 22 -8.42 -9.76 -3.86
N ALA A 23 -8.05 -10.26 -2.69
CA ALA A 23 -6.69 -10.12 -2.15
C ALA A 23 -6.25 -11.42 -1.47
N ASP A 24 -4.96 -11.76 -1.59
CA ASP A 24 -4.34 -12.95 -0.99
C ASP A 24 -3.01 -12.65 -0.31
N GLY A 25 -2.82 -11.41 0.13
CA GLY A 25 -1.59 -10.90 0.73
C GLY A 25 -0.48 -10.55 -0.28
N HIS A 26 -0.48 -11.17 -1.46
CA HIS A 26 0.50 -10.90 -2.52
C HIS A 26 -0.10 -10.15 -3.70
N THR A 27 -1.29 -10.54 -4.09
CA THR A 27 -1.98 -10.06 -5.28
C THR A 27 -3.27 -9.38 -4.86
N VAL A 28 -3.52 -8.23 -5.44
CA VAL A 28 -4.83 -7.57 -5.36
C VAL A 28 -5.41 -7.51 -6.76
N LYS A 29 -6.68 -7.91 -6.89
CA LYS A 29 -7.45 -7.81 -8.12
C LYS A 29 -8.64 -6.89 -7.88
N ILE A 30 -8.94 -6.08 -8.86
CA ILE A 30 -10.11 -5.21 -8.88
C ILE A 30 -10.96 -5.62 -10.07
N ASN A 31 -12.20 -5.98 -9.82
CA ASN A 31 -13.14 -6.45 -10.85
C ASN A 31 -12.56 -7.60 -11.71
N GLY A 32 -11.84 -8.52 -11.06
CA GLY A 32 -11.19 -9.65 -11.69
C GLY A 32 -9.84 -9.35 -12.37
N THR A 33 -9.47 -8.07 -12.49
CA THR A 33 -8.21 -7.66 -13.12
C THR A 33 -7.13 -7.48 -12.07
N ALA A 34 -6.02 -8.21 -12.21
CA ALA A 34 -4.85 -8.04 -11.35
C ALA A 34 -4.12 -6.73 -11.70
N THR A 35 -3.55 -6.10 -10.67
CA THR A 35 -2.61 -5.00 -10.88
C THR A 35 -1.41 -5.47 -11.70
N ARG A 36 -0.98 -4.65 -12.65
CA ARG A 36 0.11 -5.00 -13.56
C ARG A 36 1.45 -4.52 -13.02
N THR A 37 2.39 -5.45 -12.88
CA THR A 37 3.78 -5.12 -12.51
C THR A 37 4.62 -5.07 -13.78
N GLU A 38 5.17 -3.90 -14.13
CA GLU A 38 5.87 -3.74 -15.40
C GLU A 38 7.39 -3.72 -15.27
N ARG A 39 7.93 -3.14 -14.21
CA ARG A 39 9.37 -2.96 -14.08
C ARG A 39 9.82 -2.86 -12.63
N ALA A 40 11.10 -3.12 -12.39
CA ALA A 40 11.73 -2.80 -11.12
C ALA A 40 11.82 -1.29 -10.90
N CYS A 41 11.87 -0.86 -9.64
CA CYS A 41 12.22 0.51 -9.29
C CYS A 41 13.68 0.81 -9.67
N ALA A 42 14.06 2.08 -9.67
CA ALA A 42 15.46 2.49 -9.84
C ALA A 42 16.39 1.82 -8.79
N ASP A 43 15.89 1.75 -7.54
CA ASP A 43 16.48 0.94 -6.47
C ASP A 43 15.63 -0.35 -6.36
N ALA A 44 16.03 -1.39 -7.08
CA ALA A 44 15.27 -2.65 -7.17
C ALA A 44 15.19 -3.38 -5.81
N ARG A 45 16.10 -3.08 -4.89
CA ARG A 45 16.14 -3.62 -3.54
C ARG A 45 16.17 -2.50 -2.52
N ILE A 46 15.35 -2.64 -1.50
CA ILE A 46 15.28 -1.69 -0.38
C ILE A 46 15.49 -2.45 0.92
N HIS A 47 16.31 -1.88 1.80
CA HIS A 47 16.54 -2.43 3.12
C HIS A 47 15.73 -1.63 4.13
N VAL A 48 14.93 -2.33 4.90
CA VAL A 48 14.10 -1.77 5.97
C VAL A 48 14.27 -2.61 7.23
N ASN A 49 14.01 -2.02 8.38
CA ASN A 49 13.89 -2.82 9.59
C ASN A 49 12.44 -3.30 9.70
N ASP A 50 12.30 -4.58 9.99
CA ASP A 50 11.02 -5.16 10.34
C ASP A 50 10.43 -4.44 11.56
N PRO A 51 9.22 -3.89 11.49
CA PRO A 51 8.67 -3.10 12.58
C PRO A 51 8.31 -3.93 13.83
N ILE A 52 8.24 -5.26 13.71
CA ILE A 52 7.93 -6.16 14.83
C ILE A 52 9.21 -6.67 15.48
N THR A 53 10.16 -7.17 14.70
CA THR A 53 11.38 -7.80 15.22
C THR A 53 12.56 -6.85 15.31
N GLY A 54 12.52 -5.70 14.60
CA GLY A 54 13.64 -4.78 14.46
C GLY A 54 14.74 -5.26 13.52
N GLU A 55 14.66 -6.49 13.01
CA GLU A 55 15.68 -7.10 12.15
C GLU A 55 15.69 -6.46 10.75
N PRO A 56 16.86 -6.34 10.12
CA PRO A 56 16.94 -5.85 8.75
C PRO A 56 16.33 -6.85 7.76
N VAL A 57 15.48 -6.35 6.88
CA VAL A 57 14.82 -7.12 5.82
C VAL A 57 15.09 -6.47 4.49
N GLU A 58 15.45 -7.28 3.49
CA GLU A 58 15.53 -6.88 2.10
C GLU A 58 14.18 -7.09 1.41
N LEU A 59 13.67 -6.03 0.80
CA LEU A 59 12.46 -6.05 -0.01
C LEU A 59 12.78 -5.77 -1.46
N SER A 60 12.12 -6.44 -2.38
CA SER A 60 12.14 -6.10 -3.79
C SER A 60 11.18 -4.93 -4.05
N CYS A 61 11.61 -3.97 -4.87
CA CYS A 61 10.79 -2.85 -5.32
C CYS A 61 10.42 -3.00 -6.79
N SER A 62 9.15 -2.82 -7.08
CA SER A 62 8.61 -2.83 -8.45
C SER A 62 7.62 -1.69 -8.66
N ILE A 63 7.41 -1.33 -9.91
CA ILE A 63 6.36 -0.40 -10.31
C ILE A 63 5.11 -1.19 -10.64
N GLU A 64 4.04 -0.84 -10.01
CA GLU A 64 2.71 -1.42 -10.19
C GLU A 64 1.79 -0.39 -10.85
N GLU A 65 0.90 -0.86 -11.70
CA GLU A 65 -0.06 -0.02 -12.40
C GLU A 65 -1.48 -0.46 -12.08
N ILE A 66 -2.34 0.52 -11.82
CA ILE A 66 -3.77 0.35 -11.64
C ILE A 66 -4.50 1.57 -12.22
N GLY A 67 -5.49 1.35 -13.07
CA GLY A 67 -6.32 2.41 -13.63
C GLY A 67 -5.52 3.54 -14.30
N GLY A 68 -4.36 3.23 -14.91
CA GLY A 68 -3.46 4.22 -15.52
C GLY A 68 -2.56 4.96 -14.53
N THR A 69 -2.65 4.66 -13.24
CA THR A 69 -1.80 5.25 -12.21
C THR A 69 -0.66 4.31 -11.83
N TRP A 70 0.55 4.84 -11.80
CA TRP A 70 1.77 4.11 -11.50
C TRP A 70 2.29 4.45 -10.11
N PHE A 71 2.68 3.44 -9.35
CA PHE A 71 3.23 3.61 -8.02
C PHE A 71 4.25 2.54 -7.68
N MET A 72 5.10 2.82 -6.70
CA MET A 72 6.08 1.86 -6.21
C MET A 72 5.43 0.90 -5.21
N ARG A 73 5.80 -0.39 -5.33
CA ARG A 73 5.39 -1.44 -4.42
C ARG A 73 6.62 -2.15 -3.88
N ALA A 74 6.64 -2.39 -2.58
CA ALA A 74 7.65 -3.21 -1.91
C ALA A 74 7.09 -4.59 -1.58
N ARG A 75 7.89 -5.64 -1.82
CA ARG A 75 7.52 -7.03 -1.59
C ARG A 75 8.68 -7.81 -0.98
N GLY A 76 8.40 -8.60 0.05
CA GLY A 76 9.31 -9.59 0.62
C GLY A 76 9.09 -10.98 0.01
N ASN A 77 9.90 -11.95 0.45
CA ASN A 77 9.83 -13.33 -0.03
C ASN A 77 8.55 -14.06 0.39
N ALA A 78 7.93 -13.64 1.49
CA ALA A 78 6.64 -14.14 1.95
C ALA A 78 5.87 -12.99 2.62
N PRO A 79 4.53 -12.93 2.49
CA PRO A 79 3.75 -11.97 3.25
C PRO A 79 3.84 -12.32 4.74
N ARG A 80 3.98 -11.32 5.59
CA ARG A 80 3.99 -11.49 7.05
C ARG A 80 2.60 -11.43 7.67
N THR A 81 1.57 -11.49 6.88
CA THR A 81 0.22 -11.41 7.41
C THR A 81 -0.43 -12.78 7.43
N THR A 82 -1.26 -12.95 8.44
CA THR A 82 -2.18 -14.09 8.55
C THR A 82 -3.46 -13.85 7.76
N ALA A 83 -3.59 -12.72 7.07
CA ALA A 83 -4.73 -12.43 6.24
C ALA A 83 -4.87 -13.53 5.17
N GLY A 84 -5.94 -14.28 5.29
CA GLY A 84 -6.32 -15.30 4.32
C GLY A 84 -6.73 -14.66 2.99
N LYS A 85 -7.26 -15.49 2.09
CA LYS A 85 -7.91 -14.96 0.90
C LYS A 85 -9.13 -14.14 1.29
N LEU A 86 -9.18 -12.91 0.81
CA LEU A 86 -10.29 -11.99 0.98
C LEU A 86 -10.98 -11.80 -0.37
N GLU A 87 -12.28 -11.93 -0.38
CA GLU A 87 -13.11 -11.47 -1.50
C GLU A 87 -14.23 -10.61 -0.91
N THR A 88 -14.32 -9.37 -1.36
CA THR A 88 -15.28 -8.40 -0.84
C THR A 88 -15.71 -7.43 -1.93
N GLU A 89 -16.90 -6.86 -1.78
CA GLU A 89 -17.39 -5.73 -2.56
C GLU A 89 -17.26 -4.46 -1.72
N VAL A 90 -16.74 -3.40 -2.32
CA VAL A 90 -16.64 -2.09 -1.66
C VAL A 90 -18.04 -1.48 -1.66
N THR A 91 -18.62 -1.41 -0.48
CA THR A 91 -19.96 -0.84 -0.30
C THR A 91 -19.97 0.68 -0.43
N GLU A 92 -21.13 1.25 -0.74
CA GLU A 92 -21.32 2.70 -0.85
C GLU A 92 -20.80 3.41 0.40
N GLY A 93 -20.15 4.56 0.21
CA GLY A 93 -19.56 5.35 1.29
C GLY A 93 -18.23 4.82 1.84
N ASN A 94 -17.62 3.80 1.22
CA ASN A 94 -16.37 3.22 1.69
C ASN A 94 -15.29 3.19 0.59
N PHE A 95 -14.02 3.05 1.02
CA PHE A 95 -12.87 2.73 0.18
C PHE A 95 -12.21 1.44 0.63
N PHE A 96 -11.50 0.79 -0.30
CA PHE A 96 -10.56 -0.28 0.02
C PHE A 96 -9.13 0.25 -0.10
N LEU A 97 -8.41 0.26 1.01
CA LEU A 97 -7.04 0.76 1.09
C LEU A 97 -6.04 -0.38 1.01
N VAL A 98 -4.94 -0.16 0.32
CA VAL A 98 -3.85 -1.14 0.24
C VAL A 98 -2.51 -0.44 0.49
N SER A 99 -1.68 -1.05 1.32
CA SER A 99 -0.33 -0.57 1.61
C SER A 99 0.61 -0.78 0.42
N ASP A 100 1.47 0.18 0.14
CA ASP A 100 2.55 0.02 -0.85
C ASP A 100 3.61 -1.00 -0.36
N ASN A 101 3.72 -1.25 0.93
CA ASN A 101 4.54 -2.32 1.52
C ASN A 101 3.71 -3.61 1.67
N ARG A 102 3.76 -4.49 0.67
CA ARG A 102 3.03 -5.76 0.66
C ARG A 102 3.64 -6.83 1.57
N PHE A 103 4.85 -6.63 2.04
CA PHE A 103 5.48 -7.56 2.97
C PHE A 103 4.92 -7.43 4.37
N HIS A 104 4.69 -6.20 4.79
CA HIS A 104 4.15 -5.90 6.10
C HIS A 104 3.03 -4.88 5.92
N HIS A 105 1.93 -5.38 5.37
CA HIS A 105 0.74 -4.56 5.23
C HIS A 105 -0.04 -4.54 6.55
N TYR A 106 -0.64 -3.43 6.84
CA TYR A 106 -1.72 -3.29 7.78
C TYR A 106 -2.72 -2.38 7.10
N ASP A 107 -3.62 -2.99 6.37
CA ASP A 107 -4.50 -2.32 5.42
C ASP A 107 -5.87 -2.99 5.37
N SER A 108 -6.69 -2.68 4.38
CA SER A 108 -8.04 -3.23 4.26
C SER A 108 -8.10 -4.75 4.10
N GLN A 109 -6.98 -5.41 3.83
CA GLN A 109 -6.93 -6.87 3.88
C GLN A 109 -7.02 -7.40 5.32
N ASP A 110 -6.64 -6.58 6.31
CA ASP A 110 -6.65 -6.94 7.73
C ASP A 110 -7.92 -6.46 8.43
N TYR A 111 -8.36 -5.21 8.16
CA TYR A 111 -9.46 -4.56 8.89
C TYR A 111 -10.69 -4.20 8.04
N GLY A 112 -10.70 -4.61 6.75
CA GLY A 112 -11.84 -4.36 5.86
C GLY A 112 -11.88 -2.95 5.26
N VAL A 113 -13.04 -2.59 4.72
CA VAL A 113 -13.25 -1.28 4.07
C VAL A 113 -13.22 -0.13 5.06
N VAL A 114 -12.85 1.06 4.58
CA VAL A 114 -12.71 2.29 5.39
C VAL A 114 -13.75 3.30 4.94
N PRO A 115 -14.53 3.89 5.87
CA PRO A 115 -15.48 4.95 5.53
C PRO A 115 -14.77 6.13 4.85
N ILE A 116 -15.35 6.64 3.76
CA ILE A 116 -14.81 7.80 3.01
C ILE A 116 -14.63 9.01 3.93
N GLU A 117 -15.52 9.22 4.85
CA GLU A 117 -15.49 10.31 5.84
C GLU A 117 -14.30 10.23 6.80
N SER A 118 -13.73 9.02 6.99
CA SER A 118 -12.52 8.82 7.79
C SER A 118 -11.25 9.24 7.05
N CYS A 119 -11.33 9.47 5.73
CA CYS A 119 -10.20 9.88 4.90
C CYS A 119 -10.02 11.40 4.95
N THR A 120 -9.49 11.90 6.06
CA THR A 120 -9.37 13.34 6.34
C THR A 120 -8.12 13.99 5.77
N GLN A 121 -7.14 13.21 5.31
CA GLN A 121 -5.85 13.70 4.85
C GLN A 121 -5.38 12.96 3.59
N ARG A 122 -4.68 13.67 2.70
CA ARG A 122 -4.03 13.11 1.52
C ARG A 122 -2.54 13.46 1.54
N ILE A 123 -1.70 12.44 1.35
CA ILE A 123 -0.27 12.64 1.19
C ILE A 123 0.00 13.03 -0.26
N ILE A 124 0.42 14.27 -0.48
CA ILE A 124 0.67 14.80 -1.83
C ILE A 124 2.13 15.16 -2.07
N PHE A 125 2.93 15.28 -1.01
CA PHE A 125 4.28 15.82 -1.12
C PHE A 125 5.23 15.23 -0.09
N ARG A 126 6.48 14.98 -0.51
CA ARG A 126 7.58 14.56 0.36
C ARG A 126 8.61 15.68 0.43
N LEU A 127 8.83 16.22 1.64
CA LEU A 127 9.83 17.25 1.88
C LEU A 127 11.26 16.70 1.86
N TRP A 128 11.50 15.58 2.54
CA TRP A 128 12.80 14.89 2.59
C TRP A 128 12.64 13.39 2.76
N SER A 129 13.71 12.64 2.51
CA SER A 129 13.75 11.18 2.77
C SER A 129 14.37 10.90 4.14
N LYS A 130 14.35 9.62 4.54
CA LYS A 130 15.07 9.18 5.76
C LYS A 130 16.58 9.44 5.71
N ASN A 131 17.15 9.60 4.51
CA ASN A 131 18.56 9.95 4.31
C ASN A 131 18.82 11.45 4.48
N GLY A 132 17.83 12.19 4.92
CA GLY A 132 17.91 13.61 5.20
C GLY A 132 17.79 14.49 3.95
N TRP A 133 18.14 15.75 4.15
CA TRP A 133 18.00 16.79 3.11
C TRP A 133 18.98 16.61 1.93
N GLY A 134 20.10 15.91 2.16
CA GLY A 134 21.10 15.63 1.12
C GLY A 134 20.63 14.72 -0.01
N ASP A 135 19.57 13.96 0.20
CA ASP A 135 18.99 13.07 -0.84
C ASP A 135 18.18 13.87 -1.86
N SER A 136 18.88 14.46 -2.85
CA SER A 136 18.27 15.32 -3.87
C SER A 136 17.23 14.62 -4.73
N LYS A 137 17.28 13.29 -4.85
CA LYS A 137 16.34 12.49 -5.64
C LYS A 137 15.02 12.24 -4.93
N LYS A 138 15.01 12.32 -3.60
CA LYS A 138 13.85 11.98 -2.76
C LYS A 138 13.37 13.13 -1.87
N ARG A 139 13.89 14.35 -2.06
CA ARG A 139 13.40 15.56 -1.42
C ARG A 139 12.55 16.38 -2.39
N MET A 140 11.63 17.18 -1.86
CA MET A 140 10.79 18.11 -2.63
C MET A 140 10.09 17.42 -3.81
N THR A 141 9.53 16.23 -3.57
CA THR A 141 8.88 15.44 -4.62
C THR A 141 7.38 15.31 -4.41
N VAL A 142 6.62 15.46 -5.49
CA VAL A 142 5.17 15.17 -5.48
C VAL A 142 4.97 13.66 -5.43
N ILE A 143 4.08 13.21 -4.57
CA ILE A 143 3.63 11.81 -4.47
C ILE A 143 2.33 11.70 -5.28
N ARG A 144 2.33 10.84 -6.28
CA ARG A 144 1.19 10.56 -7.16
C ARG A 144 0.62 9.20 -6.84
#